data_808cb87bd9caeda5f41a6a17d1dca96e
#
_entry.id   808cb87bd9caeda5f41a6a17d1dca96e
#
_cell.length_a   1.000
_cell.length_b   1.000
_cell.length_c   1.000
_cell.angle_alpha   90.00
_cell.angle_beta   90.00
_cell.angle_gamma   90.00
#
_symmetry.space_group_name_H-M   'P 1'
#
loop_
_entity.id
_entity.type
_entity.pdbx_description
1 polymer ?
#
loop_
_entity_poly.entity_id
_entity_poly.type
_entity_poly.pdbx_seq_one_letter_code
_entity_poly.pdbx_strand_id
1 'polypeptide(L)'
;MVAALMISAGALRAEEKADPYALPKECPVREGYIAVTGGRVWYQQVGAGDATPLLTLHGGPGFGHDYLQPIGRLCKERPVIFYDQLGSGKSDRPKDDRLWRIERFVAELGQVRAALGLKRVHLLGQSWGTMLLTDYMLTKPHGVASVIFSDPAISMTQWVKDAHRLRSELPPETQATLDRHEKLGSTNCYEYQAAVNEYYKRHVCRLAIYPEVAERAFAGIGESVYLTMNGPNEFSVTGNLKDYDRVGRLKEITQPSMFICGRYDEGTPEATEIYHRALPGSELVVMENSSHMPMLEEPEKYLEVVREFIGKHDRAHSGRR
;
A
#
# COMPACT_ATOMS: atom_id res chain seq x y z
N MET A 1 -16.51 56.43 43.02
CA MET A 1 -15.87 55.08 43.03
C MET A 1 -16.62 54.21 42.04
N VAL A 2 -16.06 53.99 40.86
CA VAL A 2 -16.61 53.12 39.82
C VAL A 2 -15.69 51.91 39.72
N ALA A 3 -16.21 50.75 40.06
CA ALA A 3 -15.47 49.47 40.00
C ALA A 3 -15.48 48.97 38.55
N ALA A 4 -14.28 48.88 37.97
CA ALA A 4 -14.06 48.28 36.66
C ALA A 4 -14.05 46.75 36.81
N LEU A 5 -15.01 46.05 36.19
CA LEU A 5 -15.03 44.57 36.05
C LEU A 5 -14.06 44.22 34.91
N MET A 6 -12.92 43.60 35.25
CA MET A 6 -12.07 42.97 34.28
C MET A 6 -12.67 41.59 33.87
N ILE A 7 -13.18 41.52 32.68
CA ILE A 7 -13.57 40.24 32.07
C ILE A 7 -12.30 39.65 31.46
N SER A 8 -11.75 38.61 32.06
CA SER A 8 -10.66 37.85 31.48
C SER A 8 -11.22 37.01 30.32
N ALA A 9 -10.89 37.39 29.10
CA ALA A 9 -11.12 36.60 27.92
C ALA A 9 -10.16 35.37 27.95
N GLY A 10 -10.65 34.26 28.45
CA GLY A 10 -9.99 32.97 28.28
C GLY A 10 -10.02 32.62 26.79
N ALA A 11 -8.89 32.77 26.11
CA ALA A 11 -8.71 32.27 24.76
C ALA A 11 -8.85 30.74 24.80
N LEU A 12 -9.95 30.23 24.34
CA LEU A 12 -10.10 28.82 23.95
C LEU A 12 -9.06 28.58 22.82
N ARG A 13 -7.91 27.98 23.18
CA ARG A 13 -7.03 27.37 22.19
C ARG A 13 -7.87 26.26 21.54
N ALA A 14 -8.26 26.43 20.29
CA ALA A 14 -8.69 25.33 19.47
C ALA A 14 -7.53 24.30 19.51
N GLU A 15 -7.81 23.10 19.97
CA GLU A 15 -6.87 21.99 19.84
C GLU A 15 -6.61 21.83 18.34
N GLU A 16 -5.37 22.11 17.93
CA GLU A 16 -4.90 21.89 16.58
C GLU A 16 -5.04 20.37 16.34
N LYS A 17 -5.99 19.98 15.50
CA LYS A 17 -6.19 18.56 15.17
C LYS A 17 -4.86 18.03 14.64
N ALA A 18 -4.32 17.01 15.30
CA ALA A 18 -3.09 16.39 14.85
C ALA A 18 -3.23 15.95 13.39
N ASP A 19 -2.21 16.22 12.59
CA ASP A 19 -2.16 15.77 11.20
C ASP A 19 -2.27 14.23 11.15
N PRO A 20 -3.33 13.66 10.54
CA PRO A 20 -3.56 12.23 10.52
C PRO A 20 -2.50 11.47 9.70
N TYR A 21 -1.71 12.16 8.93
CA TYR A 21 -0.66 11.59 8.07
C TYR A 21 0.73 11.66 8.69
N ALA A 22 0.93 12.49 9.72
CA ALA A 22 2.23 12.65 10.36
C ALA A 22 2.57 11.49 11.29
N LEU A 23 3.86 11.15 11.33
CA LEU A 23 4.39 10.24 12.34
C LEU A 23 4.35 10.88 13.73
N PRO A 24 3.98 10.15 14.79
CA PRO A 24 4.02 10.64 16.15
C PRO A 24 5.46 11.02 16.56
N LYS A 25 5.65 12.26 17.00
CA LYS A 25 6.98 12.81 17.36
C LYS A 25 7.64 12.07 18.53
N GLU A 26 6.84 11.46 19.39
CA GLU A 26 7.28 10.69 20.55
C GLU A 26 7.81 9.29 20.22
N CYS A 27 7.54 8.78 19.02
CA CYS A 27 8.04 7.47 18.62
C CYS A 27 9.49 7.57 18.11
N PRO A 28 10.42 6.74 18.61
CA PRO A 28 11.77 6.72 18.10
C PRO A 28 11.77 6.27 16.64
N VAL A 29 12.62 6.92 15.84
CA VAL A 29 12.80 6.59 14.41
C VAL A 29 14.23 6.11 14.20
N ARG A 30 14.36 5.00 13.50
CA ARG A 30 15.62 4.47 13.00
C ARG A 30 15.51 4.24 11.50
N GLU A 31 16.46 4.71 10.74
CA GLU A 31 16.51 4.48 9.29
C GLU A 31 17.90 4.08 8.83
N GLY A 32 18.00 3.55 7.62
CA GLY A 32 19.26 3.14 7.04
C GLY A 32 19.09 2.43 5.71
N TYR A 33 20.14 1.78 5.27
CA TYR A 33 20.17 1.03 4.02
C TYR A 33 20.54 -0.43 4.26
N ILE A 34 19.92 -1.32 3.50
CA ILE A 34 20.17 -2.76 3.50
C ILE A 34 20.70 -3.16 2.12
N ALA A 35 21.82 -3.86 2.08
CA ALA A 35 22.33 -4.43 0.85
C ALA A 35 21.44 -5.59 0.39
N VAL A 36 21.00 -5.55 -0.86
CA VAL A 36 20.16 -6.55 -1.51
C VAL A 36 20.70 -6.85 -2.90
N THR A 37 20.16 -7.88 -3.54
CA THR A 37 20.53 -8.19 -4.94
C THR A 37 20.18 -7.02 -5.86
N GLY A 38 21.20 -6.39 -6.43
CA GLY A 38 21.08 -5.30 -7.39
C GLY A 38 21.32 -3.89 -6.81
N GLY A 39 21.49 -3.74 -5.48
CA GLY A 39 21.75 -2.43 -4.86
C GLY A 39 21.49 -2.40 -3.37
N ARG A 40 21.06 -1.25 -2.87
CA ARG A 40 20.65 -1.06 -1.47
C ARG A 40 19.23 -0.57 -1.42
N VAL A 41 18.46 -1.10 -0.49
CA VAL A 41 17.12 -0.61 -0.17
C VAL A 41 17.13 0.21 1.11
N TRP A 42 16.42 1.33 1.09
CA TRP A 42 16.22 2.15 2.27
C TRP A 42 15.12 1.57 3.15
N TYR A 43 15.26 1.69 4.45
CA TYR A 43 14.23 1.34 5.42
C TYR A 43 14.09 2.38 6.52
N GLN A 44 12.92 2.45 7.13
CA GLN A 44 12.64 3.21 8.34
C GLN A 44 11.82 2.34 9.30
N GLN A 45 12.29 2.26 10.54
CA GLN A 45 11.53 1.72 11.65
C GLN A 45 11.04 2.85 12.53
N VAL A 46 9.75 2.89 12.81
CA VAL A 46 9.09 3.83 13.70
C VAL A 46 8.56 3.06 14.90
N GLY A 47 8.91 3.50 16.11
CA GLY A 47 8.63 2.77 17.35
C GLY A 47 9.69 1.75 17.71
N ALA A 48 9.59 1.27 18.94
CA ALA A 48 10.47 0.28 19.55
C ALA A 48 9.65 -0.67 20.45
N GLY A 49 10.31 -1.70 21.01
CA GLY A 49 9.71 -2.67 21.93
C GLY A 49 9.72 -4.09 21.38
N ASP A 50 9.16 -5.00 22.17
CA ASP A 50 9.22 -6.46 21.93
C ASP A 50 7.97 -7.02 21.25
N ALA A 51 6.95 -6.19 21.01
CA ALA A 51 5.76 -6.62 20.27
C ALA A 51 6.15 -7.01 18.84
N THR A 52 5.42 -7.97 18.25
CA THR A 52 5.67 -8.41 16.88
C THR A 52 5.60 -7.22 15.92
N PRO A 53 6.67 -6.87 15.20
CA PRO A 53 6.68 -5.71 14.29
C PRO A 53 5.75 -5.91 13.10
N LEU A 54 5.28 -4.80 12.54
CA LEU A 54 4.57 -4.73 11.27
C LEU A 54 5.53 -4.25 10.17
N LEU A 55 5.73 -5.03 9.13
CA LEU A 55 6.48 -4.66 7.94
C LEU A 55 5.52 -4.39 6.78
N THR A 56 5.62 -3.23 6.16
CA THR A 56 4.77 -2.80 5.05
C THR A 56 5.47 -2.97 3.70
N LEU A 57 4.71 -3.39 2.69
CA LEU A 57 5.13 -3.56 1.31
C LEU A 57 4.32 -2.62 0.44
N HIS A 58 4.96 -1.57 -0.07
CA HIS A 58 4.29 -0.55 -0.88
C HIS A 58 3.88 -1.07 -2.26
N GLY A 59 2.97 -0.35 -2.90
CA GLY A 59 2.40 -0.60 -4.21
C GLY A 59 3.24 -0.08 -5.38
N GLY A 60 2.55 0.10 -6.50
CA GLY A 60 3.09 0.51 -7.78
C GLY A 60 2.98 -0.63 -8.79
N PRO A 61 4.03 -1.42 -9.10
CA PRO A 61 5.39 -1.40 -8.54
C PRO A 61 6.14 -0.09 -8.80
N GLY A 62 7.08 0.25 -7.93
CA GLY A 62 7.92 1.45 -8.13
C GLY A 62 7.53 2.68 -7.30
N PHE A 63 6.42 2.66 -6.53
CA PHE A 63 6.14 3.71 -5.54
C PHE A 63 7.15 3.67 -4.39
N GLY A 64 7.13 4.70 -3.53
CA GLY A 64 7.81 4.68 -2.24
C GLY A 64 6.84 4.40 -1.11
N HIS A 65 7.36 4.31 0.12
CA HIS A 65 6.57 4.07 1.34
C HIS A 65 5.71 5.26 1.77
N ASP A 66 5.96 6.48 1.28
CA ASP A 66 5.45 7.73 1.86
C ASP A 66 3.94 7.70 2.12
N TYR A 67 3.14 7.23 1.18
CA TYR A 67 1.67 7.17 1.34
C TYR A 67 1.19 6.14 2.38
N LEU A 68 2.04 5.20 2.78
CA LEU A 68 1.77 4.25 3.88
C LEU A 68 2.15 4.83 5.25
N GLN A 69 2.76 6.01 5.30
CA GLN A 69 3.25 6.65 6.53
C GLN A 69 2.21 6.73 7.65
N PRO A 70 0.89 6.94 7.40
CA PRO A 70 -0.12 6.91 8.46
C PRO A 70 -0.12 5.64 9.30
N ILE A 71 0.28 4.48 8.72
CA ILE A 71 0.38 3.20 9.44
C ILE A 71 1.42 3.28 10.57
N GLY A 72 2.42 4.15 10.42
CA GLY A 72 3.44 4.40 11.44
C GLY A 72 2.88 4.91 12.77
N ARG A 73 1.64 5.38 12.81
CA ARG A 73 0.95 5.79 14.06
C ARG A 73 0.69 4.62 15.01
N LEU A 74 0.82 3.36 14.56
CA LEU A 74 0.84 2.17 15.41
C LEU A 74 2.14 2.02 16.22
N CYS A 75 3.10 2.92 16.05
CA CYS A 75 4.43 2.89 16.69
C CYS A 75 4.43 2.87 18.23
N LYS A 76 3.35 3.32 18.87
CA LYS A 76 3.17 3.25 20.32
C LYS A 76 2.91 1.82 20.82
N GLU A 77 2.45 0.95 19.95
CA GLU A 77 2.01 -0.40 20.27
C GLU A 77 3.05 -1.44 19.81
N ARG A 78 3.72 -1.17 18.70
CA ARG A 78 4.72 -2.05 18.08
C ARG A 78 5.64 -1.30 17.14
N PRO A 79 6.81 -1.82 16.81
CA PRO A 79 7.62 -1.29 15.72
C PRO A 79 6.86 -1.44 14.39
N VAL A 80 6.79 -0.33 13.61
CA VAL A 80 6.32 -0.32 12.23
C VAL A 80 7.51 -0.09 11.32
N ILE A 81 7.66 -0.94 10.32
CA ILE A 81 8.81 -0.90 9.42
C ILE A 81 8.32 -0.63 8.01
N PHE A 82 8.83 0.43 7.42
CA PHE A 82 8.70 0.76 6.02
C PHE A 82 10.02 0.43 5.32
N TYR A 83 9.96 0.01 4.07
CA TYR A 83 11.12 0.02 3.20
C TYR A 83 10.72 0.37 1.79
N ASP A 84 11.58 1.08 1.08
CA ASP A 84 11.43 1.33 -0.34
C ASP A 84 12.07 0.18 -1.10
N GLN A 85 11.28 -0.49 -1.92
CA GLN A 85 11.77 -1.58 -2.77
C GLN A 85 12.82 -1.04 -3.75
N LEU A 86 13.75 -1.87 -4.21
CA LEU A 86 14.78 -1.44 -5.14
C LEU A 86 14.18 -0.78 -6.39
N GLY A 87 14.73 0.34 -6.79
CA GLY A 87 14.22 1.15 -7.89
C GLY A 87 13.16 2.19 -7.48
N SER A 88 12.77 2.25 -6.21
CA SER A 88 11.68 3.08 -5.68
C SER A 88 12.16 4.05 -4.61
N GLY A 89 11.42 5.13 -4.40
CA GLY A 89 11.60 6.06 -3.30
C GLY A 89 13.06 6.47 -3.06
N LYS A 90 13.56 6.23 -1.85
CA LYS A 90 14.92 6.54 -1.39
C LYS A 90 15.95 5.42 -1.67
N SER A 91 15.51 4.28 -2.21
CA SER A 91 16.38 3.15 -2.55
C SER A 91 17.22 3.40 -3.80
N ASP A 92 18.30 2.63 -3.96
CA ASP A 92 19.13 2.69 -5.16
C ASP A 92 18.27 2.40 -6.41
N ARG A 93 18.59 3.09 -7.52
CA ARG A 93 17.86 2.97 -8.81
C ARG A 93 18.81 2.47 -9.90
N PRO A 94 19.12 1.16 -9.94
CA PRO A 94 19.96 0.58 -10.96
C PRO A 94 19.31 0.70 -12.35
N LYS A 95 20.14 0.80 -13.40
CA LYS A 95 19.69 0.91 -14.79
C LYS A 95 19.53 -0.45 -15.48
N ASP A 96 19.43 -1.53 -14.73
CA ASP A 96 19.29 -2.89 -15.26
C ASP A 96 17.85 -3.38 -15.12
N ASP A 97 17.06 -3.24 -16.19
CA ASP A 97 15.65 -3.62 -16.22
C ASP A 97 15.41 -5.12 -16.01
N ARG A 98 16.45 -5.97 -16.14
CA ARG A 98 16.38 -7.40 -15.83
C ARG A 98 16.13 -7.67 -14.34
N LEU A 99 16.34 -6.66 -13.49
CA LEU A 99 16.03 -6.70 -12.05
C LEU A 99 14.53 -6.56 -11.77
N TRP A 100 13.74 -6.03 -12.71
CA TRP A 100 12.33 -5.74 -12.50
C TRP A 100 11.46 -6.99 -12.74
N ARG A 101 11.56 -7.97 -11.82
CA ARG A 101 10.80 -9.23 -11.82
C ARG A 101 10.38 -9.61 -10.42
N ILE A 102 9.19 -10.18 -10.28
CA ILE A 102 8.60 -10.50 -8.98
C ILE A 102 9.50 -11.41 -8.13
N GLU A 103 10.18 -12.39 -8.74
CA GLU A 103 11.04 -13.33 -8.03
C GLU A 103 12.22 -12.62 -7.34
N ARG A 104 12.76 -11.57 -7.97
CA ARG A 104 13.82 -10.77 -7.38
C ARG A 104 13.30 -9.98 -6.17
N PHE A 105 12.09 -9.39 -6.25
CA PHE A 105 11.48 -8.67 -5.13
C PHE A 105 11.11 -9.63 -3.99
N VAL A 106 10.69 -10.85 -4.29
CA VAL A 106 10.48 -11.90 -3.28
C VAL A 106 11.78 -12.23 -2.54
N ALA A 107 12.90 -12.38 -3.26
CA ALA A 107 14.21 -12.60 -2.65
C ALA A 107 14.65 -11.38 -1.82
N GLU A 108 14.40 -10.15 -2.30
CA GLU A 108 14.68 -8.90 -1.59
C GLU A 108 13.95 -8.84 -0.25
N LEU A 109 12.66 -9.16 -0.20
CA LEU A 109 11.90 -9.19 1.04
C LEU A 109 12.50 -10.16 2.06
N GLY A 110 12.98 -11.32 1.60
CA GLY A 110 13.72 -12.26 2.44
C GLY A 110 15.01 -11.65 2.99
N GLN A 111 15.78 -10.94 2.16
CA GLN A 111 17.02 -10.25 2.55
C GLN A 111 16.76 -9.13 3.56
N VAL A 112 15.71 -8.32 3.35
CA VAL A 112 15.28 -7.26 4.27
C VAL A 112 14.90 -7.85 5.63
N ARG A 113 14.09 -8.89 5.67
CA ARG A 113 13.72 -9.57 6.91
C ARG A 113 14.93 -10.12 7.66
N ALA A 114 15.87 -10.75 6.95
CA ALA A 114 17.09 -11.30 7.53
C ALA A 114 17.99 -10.19 8.11
N ALA A 115 18.22 -9.12 7.35
CA ALA A 115 19.08 -8.00 7.76
C ALA A 115 18.54 -7.26 8.99
N LEU A 116 17.22 -7.14 9.12
CA LEU A 116 16.55 -6.51 10.25
C LEU A 116 16.29 -7.48 11.43
N GLY A 117 16.66 -8.76 11.29
CA GLY A 117 16.46 -9.76 12.34
C GLY A 117 14.99 -10.07 12.64
N LEU A 118 14.09 -9.91 11.69
CA LEU A 118 12.64 -10.07 11.86
C LEU A 118 12.26 -11.55 11.90
N LYS A 119 12.58 -12.21 13.02
CA LYS A 119 12.25 -13.63 13.24
C LYS A 119 10.74 -13.87 13.25
N ARG A 120 9.97 -12.95 13.83
CA ARG A 120 8.52 -12.93 13.82
C ARG A 120 8.04 -11.57 13.32
N VAL A 121 7.03 -11.54 12.42
CA VAL A 121 6.58 -10.29 11.78
C VAL A 121 5.14 -10.42 11.29
N HIS A 122 4.36 -9.34 11.37
CA HIS A 122 3.15 -9.15 10.57
C HIS A 122 3.55 -8.51 9.25
N LEU A 123 2.95 -8.93 8.14
CA LEU A 123 3.18 -8.37 6.81
C LEU A 123 1.92 -7.68 6.31
N LEU A 124 2.06 -6.48 5.79
CA LEU A 124 0.99 -5.75 5.12
C LEU A 124 1.48 -5.38 3.72
N GLY A 125 0.82 -5.91 2.69
CA GLY A 125 1.04 -5.50 1.31
C GLY A 125 -0.12 -4.63 0.82
N GLN A 126 0.19 -3.59 0.05
CA GLN A 126 -0.82 -2.75 -0.60
C GLN A 126 -0.62 -2.80 -2.12
N SER A 127 -1.73 -3.00 -2.88
CA SER A 127 -1.70 -3.02 -4.34
C SER A 127 -0.69 -4.06 -4.88
N TRP A 128 0.28 -3.67 -5.71
CA TRP A 128 1.43 -4.50 -6.10
C TRP A 128 2.09 -5.20 -4.90
N GLY A 129 2.17 -4.53 -3.76
CA GLY A 129 2.68 -5.15 -2.52
C GLY A 129 1.93 -6.41 -2.12
N THR A 130 0.68 -6.60 -2.56
CA THR A 130 -0.09 -7.84 -2.34
C THR A 130 0.32 -8.98 -3.25
N MET A 131 0.76 -8.68 -4.50
CA MET A 131 1.37 -9.69 -5.37
C MET A 131 2.68 -10.17 -4.78
N LEU A 132 3.55 -9.22 -4.39
CA LEU A 132 4.81 -9.52 -3.72
C LEU A 132 4.58 -10.36 -2.44
N LEU A 133 3.62 -9.95 -1.61
CA LEU A 133 3.23 -10.66 -0.39
C LEU A 133 2.76 -12.09 -0.71
N THR A 134 1.89 -12.25 -1.72
CA THR A 134 1.38 -13.55 -2.13
C THR A 134 2.51 -14.50 -2.54
N ASP A 135 3.36 -14.08 -3.50
CA ASP A 135 4.46 -14.92 -3.98
C ASP A 135 5.49 -15.19 -2.86
N TYR A 136 5.73 -14.23 -1.96
CA TYR A 136 6.56 -14.45 -0.79
C TYR A 136 5.96 -15.51 0.13
N MET A 137 4.66 -15.44 0.46
CA MET A 137 3.99 -16.42 1.32
C MET A 137 3.95 -17.82 0.69
N LEU A 138 3.88 -17.92 -0.64
CA LEU A 138 3.96 -19.18 -1.37
C LEU A 138 5.34 -19.85 -1.29
N THR A 139 6.39 -19.14 -0.86
CA THR A 139 7.69 -19.75 -0.49
C THR A 139 7.66 -20.40 0.90
N LYS A 140 6.54 -20.31 1.63
CA LYS A 140 6.35 -20.85 2.98
C LYS A 140 7.37 -20.32 4.01
N PRO A 141 7.55 -18.98 4.12
CA PRO A 141 8.52 -18.39 5.03
C PRO A 141 8.15 -18.66 6.49
N HIS A 142 9.15 -18.92 7.31
CA HIS A 142 8.94 -19.07 8.76
C HIS A 142 8.73 -17.71 9.43
N GLY A 143 7.98 -17.71 10.56
CA GLY A 143 7.88 -16.56 11.44
C GLY A 143 6.96 -15.44 10.94
N VAL A 144 6.10 -15.68 9.97
CA VAL A 144 5.02 -14.74 9.63
C VAL A 144 3.84 -15.00 10.57
N ALA A 145 3.49 -13.98 11.35
CA ALA A 145 2.42 -14.04 12.36
C ALA A 145 1.03 -13.92 11.74
N SER A 146 0.87 -12.97 10.84
CA SER A 146 -0.33 -12.76 10.01
C SER A 146 0.00 -11.94 8.78
N VAL A 147 -0.92 -11.91 7.82
CA VAL A 147 -0.79 -11.15 6.57
C VAL A 147 -2.02 -10.30 6.30
N ILE A 148 -1.81 -9.09 5.78
CA ILE A 148 -2.87 -8.17 5.37
C ILE A 148 -2.66 -7.84 3.90
N PHE A 149 -3.69 -8.11 3.11
CA PHE A 149 -3.78 -7.76 1.70
C PHE A 149 -4.68 -6.52 1.58
N SER A 150 -4.07 -5.34 1.47
CA SER A 150 -4.76 -4.06 1.31
C SER A 150 -4.88 -3.72 -0.17
N ASP A 151 -6.09 -3.45 -0.61
CA ASP A 151 -6.41 -3.07 -1.99
C ASP A 151 -5.78 -4.05 -3.01
N PRO A 152 -6.16 -5.34 -2.96
CA PRO A 152 -5.37 -6.43 -3.51
C PRO A 152 -5.44 -6.55 -5.02
N ALA A 153 -4.29 -6.85 -5.64
CA ALA A 153 -4.11 -7.10 -7.07
C ALA A 153 -3.57 -8.53 -7.30
N ILE A 154 -4.38 -9.57 -7.05
CA ILE A 154 -3.92 -10.99 -7.06
C ILE A 154 -4.15 -11.67 -8.40
N SER A 155 -4.96 -11.09 -9.29
CA SER A 155 -5.16 -11.52 -10.67
C SER A 155 -5.19 -10.32 -11.61
N MET A 156 -4.24 -10.22 -12.49
CA MET A 156 -4.22 -9.15 -13.51
C MET A 156 -5.33 -9.32 -14.55
N THR A 157 -5.76 -10.53 -14.82
CA THR A 157 -6.93 -10.77 -15.69
C THR A 157 -8.20 -10.16 -15.08
N GLN A 158 -8.40 -10.36 -13.77
CA GLN A 158 -9.54 -9.75 -13.08
C GLN A 158 -9.38 -8.23 -12.98
N TRP A 159 -8.19 -7.76 -12.63
CA TRP A 159 -7.85 -6.33 -12.56
C TRP A 159 -8.19 -5.60 -13.86
N VAL A 160 -7.68 -6.06 -14.99
CA VAL A 160 -7.92 -5.45 -16.30
C VAL A 160 -9.42 -5.46 -16.67
N LYS A 161 -10.12 -6.55 -16.38
CA LYS A 161 -11.58 -6.65 -16.59
C LYS A 161 -12.33 -5.58 -15.81
N ASP A 162 -12.00 -5.40 -14.53
CA ASP A 162 -12.65 -4.42 -13.67
C ASP A 162 -12.25 -2.99 -14.06
N ALA A 163 -10.97 -2.75 -14.34
CA ALA A 163 -10.49 -1.46 -14.81
C ALA A 163 -11.19 -1.01 -16.10
N HIS A 164 -11.42 -1.92 -17.06
CA HIS A 164 -12.19 -1.60 -18.27
C HIS A 164 -13.65 -1.27 -17.95
N ARG A 165 -14.28 -1.98 -17.02
CA ARG A 165 -15.64 -1.65 -16.56
C ARG A 165 -15.69 -0.27 -15.95
N LEU A 166 -14.81 0.03 -14.97
CA LEU A 166 -14.75 1.32 -14.31
C LEU A 166 -14.41 2.45 -15.29
N ARG A 167 -13.53 2.22 -16.25
CA ARG A 167 -13.24 3.16 -17.34
C ARG A 167 -14.49 3.46 -18.18
N SER A 168 -15.34 2.46 -18.45
CA SER A 168 -16.58 2.66 -19.21
C SER A 168 -17.63 3.51 -18.48
N GLU A 169 -17.46 3.74 -17.19
CA GLU A 169 -18.31 4.62 -16.35
C GLU A 169 -17.84 6.10 -16.35
N LEU A 170 -16.69 6.38 -16.99
CA LEU A 170 -16.20 7.76 -17.16
C LEU A 170 -17.08 8.55 -18.14
N PRO A 171 -17.08 9.91 -18.11
CA PRO A 171 -17.74 10.73 -19.08
C PRO A 171 -17.35 10.35 -20.53
N PRO A 172 -18.29 10.37 -21.49
CA PRO A 172 -17.98 9.97 -22.88
C PRO A 172 -16.81 10.73 -23.52
N GLU A 173 -16.67 12.03 -23.22
CA GLU A 173 -15.56 12.86 -23.68
C GLU A 173 -14.20 12.41 -23.11
N THR A 174 -14.18 11.98 -21.84
CA THR A 174 -12.97 11.43 -21.20
C THR A 174 -12.59 10.11 -21.87
N GLN A 175 -13.53 9.21 -22.09
CA GLN A 175 -13.30 7.94 -22.79
C GLN A 175 -12.77 8.18 -24.21
N ALA A 176 -13.41 9.10 -24.98
CA ALA A 176 -12.98 9.43 -26.33
C ALA A 176 -11.55 10.00 -26.37
N THR A 177 -11.17 10.79 -25.36
CA THR A 177 -9.80 11.32 -25.21
C THR A 177 -8.79 10.19 -24.97
N LEU A 178 -9.07 9.27 -24.03
CA LEU A 178 -8.22 8.11 -23.77
C LEU A 178 -8.04 7.27 -25.04
N ASP A 179 -9.13 6.88 -25.68
CA ASP A 179 -9.12 6.05 -26.90
C ASP A 179 -8.35 6.68 -28.05
N ARG A 180 -8.51 8.01 -28.24
CA ARG A 180 -7.80 8.74 -29.28
C ARG A 180 -6.30 8.71 -29.08
N HIS A 181 -5.83 9.04 -27.86
CA HIS A 181 -4.40 9.13 -27.59
C HIS A 181 -3.72 7.75 -27.54
N GLU A 182 -4.43 6.72 -27.08
CA GLU A 182 -3.94 5.34 -27.13
C GLU A 182 -3.73 4.86 -28.57
N LYS A 183 -4.70 5.14 -29.47
CA LYS A 183 -4.56 4.83 -30.92
C LYS A 183 -3.40 5.58 -31.59
N LEU A 184 -3.12 6.80 -31.14
CA LEU A 184 -2.05 7.65 -31.68
C LEU A 184 -0.68 7.38 -31.03
N GLY A 185 -0.61 6.60 -29.94
CA GLY A 185 0.61 6.41 -29.15
C GLY A 185 1.08 7.68 -28.44
N SER A 186 0.19 8.67 -28.20
CA SER A 186 0.50 9.97 -27.57
C SER A 186 0.06 10.05 -26.12
N THR A 187 0.31 8.98 -25.35
CA THR A 187 -0.14 8.82 -23.96
C THR A 187 0.64 9.66 -22.94
N ASN A 188 1.71 10.33 -23.35
CA ASN A 188 2.50 11.24 -22.53
C ASN A 188 2.06 12.72 -22.61
N CYS A 189 1.00 13.04 -23.36
CA CYS A 189 0.52 14.41 -23.49
C CYS A 189 -0.38 14.81 -22.31
N TYR A 190 -0.47 16.12 -22.06
CA TYR A 190 -1.28 16.69 -20.98
C TYR A 190 -2.75 16.27 -21.03
N GLU A 191 -3.36 16.24 -22.22
CA GLU A 191 -4.76 15.92 -22.43
C GLU A 191 -5.07 14.47 -22.00
N TYR A 192 -4.20 13.52 -22.38
CA TYR A 192 -4.31 12.14 -21.94
C TYR A 192 -4.13 11.99 -20.44
N GLN A 193 -3.12 12.64 -19.86
CA GLN A 193 -2.88 12.58 -18.42
C GLN A 193 -4.02 13.21 -17.61
N ALA A 194 -4.64 14.27 -18.12
CA ALA A 194 -5.84 14.85 -17.49
C ALA A 194 -7.02 13.86 -17.52
N ALA A 195 -7.21 13.13 -18.60
CA ALA A 195 -8.25 12.10 -18.73
C ALA A 195 -7.97 10.89 -17.79
N VAL A 196 -6.70 10.46 -17.66
CA VAL A 196 -6.27 9.44 -16.68
C VAL A 196 -6.58 9.90 -15.25
N ASN A 197 -6.31 11.16 -14.92
CA ASN A 197 -6.58 11.70 -13.59
C ASN A 197 -8.08 11.69 -13.22
N GLU A 198 -9.00 11.74 -14.19
CA GLU A 198 -10.44 11.57 -13.91
C GLU A 198 -10.76 10.15 -13.39
N TYR A 199 -10.08 9.13 -13.91
CA TYR A 199 -10.16 7.77 -13.38
C TYR A 199 -9.53 7.70 -11.98
N TYR A 200 -8.34 8.27 -11.79
CA TYR A 200 -7.60 8.21 -10.51
C TYR A 200 -8.36 8.87 -9.36
N LYS A 201 -9.01 10.02 -9.62
CA LYS A 201 -9.87 10.69 -8.63
C LYS A 201 -11.09 9.89 -8.20
N ARG A 202 -11.50 8.90 -8.96
CA ARG A 202 -12.65 8.04 -8.63
C ARG A 202 -12.22 6.75 -7.94
N HIS A 203 -11.10 6.16 -8.37
CA HIS A 203 -10.76 4.79 -8.07
C HIS A 203 -9.40 4.60 -7.40
N VAL A 204 -8.49 5.60 -7.47
CA VAL A 204 -7.17 5.52 -6.83
C VAL A 204 -7.14 6.31 -5.52
N CYS A 205 -7.50 7.60 -5.55
CA CYS A 205 -7.58 8.42 -4.35
C CYS A 205 -8.62 9.53 -4.53
N ARG A 206 -9.67 9.51 -3.70
CA ARG A 206 -10.84 10.40 -3.80
C ARG A 206 -10.70 11.68 -3.00
N LEU A 207 -9.57 11.89 -2.34
CA LEU A 207 -9.28 13.14 -1.63
C LEU A 207 -9.24 14.32 -2.61
N ALA A 208 -9.94 15.40 -2.29
CA ALA A 208 -9.97 16.61 -3.13
C ALA A 208 -8.59 17.28 -3.23
N ILE A 209 -7.79 17.16 -2.16
CA ILE A 209 -6.40 17.62 -2.08
C ILE A 209 -5.59 16.46 -1.55
N TYR A 210 -4.57 16.08 -2.29
CA TYR A 210 -3.67 15.02 -1.85
C TYR A 210 -2.81 15.51 -0.69
N PRO A 211 -2.67 14.72 0.39
CA PRO A 211 -1.73 15.03 1.45
C PRO A 211 -0.29 14.93 0.94
N GLU A 212 0.62 15.67 1.55
CA GLU A 212 2.04 15.72 1.16
C GLU A 212 2.69 14.33 1.05
N VAL A 213 2.29 13.38 1.90
CA VAL A 213 2.77 11.98 1.85
C VAL A 213 2.38 11.27 0.54
N ALA A 214 1.21 11.57 -0.03
CA ALA A 214 0.79 11.05 -1.32
C ALA A 214 1.57 11.73 -2.46
N GLU A 215 1.70 13.05 -2.40
CA GLU A 215 2.47 13.81 -3.41
C GLU A 215 3.92 13.33 -3.49
N ARG A 216 4.58 13.08 -2.33
CA ARG A 216 5.93 12.52 -2.29
C ARG A 216 6.00 11.12 -2.91
N ALA A 217 5.01 10.27 -2.64
CA ALA A 217 4.96 8.92 -3.21
C ALA A 217 4.84 8.96 -4.73
N PHE A 218 3.97 9.80 -5.28
CA PHE A 218 3.83 10.01 -6.73
C PHE A 218 5.09 10.60 -7.36
N ALA A 219 5.69 11.63 -6.74
CA ALA A 219 6.93 12.25 -7.24
C ALA A 219 8.13 11.30 -7.18
N GLY A 220 8.13 10.37 -6.24
CA GLY A 220 9.19 9.40 -6.02
C GLY A 220 9.09 8.11 -6.84
N ILE A 221 8.14 7.99 -7.78
CA ILE A 221 7.93 6.76 -8.52
C ILE A 221 9.19 6.31 -9.30
N GLY A 222 9.47 5.03 -9.26
CA GLY A 222 10.47 4.38 -10.09
C GLY A 222 9.91 4.05 -11.47
N GLU A 223 9.95 5.02 -12.40
CA GLU A 223 9.33 4.91 -13.70
C GLU A 223 9.76 3.66 -14.48
N SER A 224 11.06 3.32 -14.47
CA SER A 224 11.57 2.11 -15.13
C SER A 224 10.95 0.83 -14.55
N VAL A 225 10.79 0.76 -13.20
CA VAL A 225 10.13 -0.36 -12.54
C VAL A 225 8.67 -0.44 -12.95
N TYR A 226 7.95 0.69 -12.85
CA TYR A 226 6.52 0.76 -13.14
C TYR A 226 6.21 0.37 -14.59
N LEU A 227 6.89 0.99 -15.55
CA LEU A 227 6.67 0.72 -16.98
C LEU A 227 7.03 -0.72 -17.38
N THR A 228 8.13 -1.27 -16.83
CA THR A 228 8.56 -2.64 -17.14
C THR A 228 7.61 -3.69 -16.57
N MET A 229 7.08 -3.46 -15.35
CA MET A 229 6.30 -4.48 -14.66
C MET A 229 4.80 -4.30 -14.87
N ASN A 230 4.27 -3.09 -14.77
CA ASN A 230 2.84 -2.80 -14.94
C ASN A 230 2.53 -2.31 -16.37
N GLY A 231 3.00 -1.15 -16.73
CA GLY A 231 2.68 -0.48 -17.99
C GLY A 231 2.46 1.02 -17.77
N PRO A 232 1.81 1.72 -18.70
CA PRO A 232 1.72 3.18 -18.67
C PRO A 232 0.77 3.73 -17.60
N ASN A 233 -0.22 2.95 -17.14
CA ASN A 233 -1.20 3.34 -16.12
C ASN A 233 -1.95 2.13 -15.56
N GLU A 234 -2.88 2.32 -14.64
CA GLU A 234 -3.58 1.26 -13.91
C GLU A 234 -4.57 0.44 -14.77
N PHE A 235 -5.08 0.99 -15.86
CA PHE A 235 -6.00 0.29 -16.76
C PHE A 235 -5.36 -0.21 -18.08
N SER A 236 -4.05 0.01 -18.27
CA SER A 236 -3.29 -0.42 -19.45
C SER A 236 -2.08 -1.26 -19.05
N VAL A 237 -2.35 -2.48 -18.58
CA VAL A 237 -1.32 -3.40 -18.08
C VAL A 237 -0.65 -4.10 -19.27
N THR A 238 0.54 -3.66 -19.61
CA THR A 238 1.34 -4.18 -20.74
C THR A 238 2.69 -4.77 -20.31
N GLY A 239 3.06 -4.57 -19.06
CA GLY A 239 4.31 -5.04 -18.48
C GLY A 239 4.37 -6.54 -18.24
N ASN A 240 5.42 -6.99 -17.57
CA ASN A 240 5.65 -8.42 -17.35
C ASN A 240 4.72 -9.04 -16.29
N LEU A 241 3.90 -8.24 -15.58
CA LEU A 241 2.85 -8.70 -14.68
C LEU A 241 1.51 -8.99 -15.39
N LYS A 242 1.36 -8.70 -16.68
CA LYS A 242 0.08 -8.80 -17.40
C LYS A 242 -0.63 -10.17 -17.29
N ASP A 243 0.13 -11.24 -17.13
CA ASP A 243 -0.39 -12.60 -17.01
C ASP A 243 -0.34 -13.13 -15.55
N TYR A 244 -0.11 -12.25 -14.58
CA TYR A 244 -0.04 -12.64 -13.17
C TYR A 244 -1.41 -13.08 -12.65
N ASP A 245 -1.49 -14.30 -12.12
CA ASP A 245 -2.65 -14.83 -11.40
C ASP A 245 -2.20 -15.83 -10.34
N ARG A 246 -2.65 -15.63 -9.10
CA ARG A 246 -2.37 -16.51 -7.96
C ARG A 246 -3.62 -16.92 -7.20
N VAL A 247 -4.81 -16.62 -7.72
CA VAL A 247 -6.08 -16.90 -7.04
C VAL A 247 -6.17 -18.40 -6.65
N GLY A 248 -5.86 -19.29 -7.58
CA GLY A 248 -5.93 -20.74 -7.33
C GLY A 248 -4.92 -21.25 -6.28
N ARG A 249 -3.91 -20.45 -5.95
CA ARG A 249 -2.85 -20.78 -4.99
C ARG A 249 -3.03 -20.15 -3.62
N LEU A 250 -3.95 -19.20 -3.44
CA LEU A 250 -4.19 -18.54 -2.17
C LEU A 250 -4.45 -19.50 -1.02
N LYS A 251 -5.14 -20.61 -1.29
CA LYS A 251 -5.40 -21.70 -0.32
C LYS A 251 -4.13 -22.34 0.28
N GLU A 252 -2.95 -22.12 -0.32
CA GLU A 252 -1.69 -22.63 0.21
C GLU A 252 -1.14 -21.74 1.35
N ILE A 253 -1.67 -20.53 1.52
CA ILE A 253 -1.33 -19.61 2.62
C ILE A 253 -2.12 -20.04 3.84
N THR A 254 -1.42 -20.38 4.92
CA THR A 254 -2.00 -20.93 6.15
C THR A 254 -2.00 -19.95 7.32
N GLN A 255 -1.35 -18.81 7.16
CA GLN A 255 -1.29 -17.77 8.18
C GLN A 255 -2.64 -17.04 8.29
N PRO A 256 -3.02 -16.56 9.49
CA PRO A 256 -4.13 -15.65 9.63
C PRO A 256 -4.04 -14.51 8.60
N SER A 257 -5.11 -14.30 7.85
CA SER A 257 -5.11 -13.42 6.69
C SER A 257 -6.32 -12.48 6.72
N MET A 258 -6.13 -11.24 6.30
CA MET A 258 -7.21 -10.27 6.13
C MET A 258 -7.07 -9.57 4.79
N PHE A 259 -8.20 -9.37 4.12
CA PHE A 259 -8.33 -8.51 2.95
C PHE A 259 -9.00 -7.20 3.36
N ILE A 260 -8.47 -6.09 2.87
CA ILE A 260 -9.05 -4.74 3.01
C ILE A 260 -9.15 -4.15 1.61
N CYS A 261 -10.27 -3.53 1.25
CA CYS A 261 -10.40 -2.74 0.03
C CYS A 261 -11.33 -1.55 0.26
N GLY A 262 -11.19 -0.51 -0.55
CA GLY A 262 -12.16 0.58 -0.60
C GLY A 262 -13.42 0.21 -1.39
N ARG A 263 -14.56 0.84 -1.08
CA ARG A 263 -15.81 0.67 -1.83
C ARG A 263 -15.67 1.08 -3.30
N TYR A 264 -14.83 2.08 -3.57
CA TYR A 264 -14.63 2.69 -4.88
C TYR A 264 -13.27 2.31 -5.50
N ASP A 265 -12.61 1.30 -4.92
CA ASP A 265 -11.28 0.84 -5.33
C ASP A 265 -11.29 0.30 -6.77
N GLU A 266 -10.20 0.53 -7.50
CA GLU A 266 -9.94 -0.11 -8.78
C GLU A 266 -9.65 -1.62 -8.61
N GLY A 267 -9.06 -2.04 -7.50
CA GLY A 267 -9.03 -3.42 -7.00
C GLY A 267 -10.36 -3.80 -6.35
N THR A 268 -11.41 -3.89 -7.14
CA THR A 268 -12.81 -3.83 -6.73
C THR A 268 -13.19 -4.74 -5.55
N PRO A 269 -14.22 -4.36 -4.75
CA PRO A 269 -14.76 -5.24 -3.71
C PRO A 269 -15.16 -6.62 -4.24
N GLU A 270 -15.65 -6.70 -5.48
CA GLU A 270 -16.03 -7.94 -6.13
C GLU A 270 -14.81 -8.84 -6.41
N ALA A 271 -13.70 -8.26 -6.88
CA ALA A 271 -12.43 -8.97 -7.04
C ALA A 271 -11.87 -9.42 -5.69
N THR A 272 -11.90 -8.53 -4.69
CA THR A 272 -11.44 -8.83 -3.34
C THR A 272 -12.24 -9.96 -2.69
N GLU A 273 -13.55 -10.02 -2.91
CA GLU A 273 -14.42 -11.12 -2.46
C GLU A 273 -14.02 -12.47 -3.12
N ILE A 274 -13.61 -12.46 -4.40
CA ILE A 274 -13.07 -13.66 -5.06
C ILE A 274 -11.82 -14.15 -4.34
N TYR A 275 -10.91 -13.25 -3.99
CA TYR A 275 -9.66 -13.58 -3.28
C TYR A 275 -9.92 -14.09 -1.86
N HIS A 276 -10.84 -13.42 -1.15
CA HIS A 276 -11.28 -13.85 0.17
C HIS A 276 -11.83 -15.29 0.17
N ARG A 277 -12.72 -15.62 -0.77
CA ARG A 277 -13.26 -16.97 -0.92
C ARG A 277 -12.20 -18.00 -1.30
N ALA A 278 -11.15 -17.59 -2.03
CA ALA A 278 -10.05 -18.46 -2.42
C ALA A 278 -9.04 -18.72 -1.27
N LEU A 279 -9.12 -17.95 -0.16
CA LEU A 279 -8.30 -18.09 1.04
C LEU A 279 -9.19 -18.39 2.26
N PRO A 280 -9.57 -19.66 2.50
CA PRO A 280 -10.47 -20.02 3.59
C PRO A 280 -9.96 -19.58 4.96
N GLY A 281 -10.83 -18.97 5.76
CA GLY A 281 -10.52 -18.47 7.09
C GLY A 281 -9.91 -17.05 7.12
N SER A 282 -9.77 -16.39 5.98
CA SER A 282 -9.43 -14.98 5.95
C SER A 282 -10.59 -14.11 6.45
N GLU A 283 -10.27 -12.87 6.89
CA GLU A 283 -11.25 -11.81 7.18
C GLU A 283 -11.36 -10.90 5.94
N LEU A 284 -12.50 -10.25 5.73
CA LEU A 284 -12.72 -9.25 4.68
C LEU A 284 -13.32 -7.99 5.27
N VAL A 285 -12.72 -6.85 4.96
CA VAL A 285 -13.21 -5.52 5.35
C VAL A 285 -13.32 -4.62 4.12
N VAL A 286 -14.48 -4.01 3.92
CA VAL A 286 -14.69 -2.98 2.90
C VAL A 286 -14.78 -1.62 3.59
N MET A 287 -13.91 -0.70 3.18
CA MET A 287 -13.88 0.69 3.63
C MET A 287 -14.87 1.51 2.81
N GLU A 288 -16.00 1.87 3.40
CA GLU A 288 -17.18 2.35 2.66
C GLU A 288 -17.02 3.72 1.98
N ASN A 289 -16.06 4.55 2.43
CA ASN A 289 -15.85 5.88 1.86
C ASN A 289 -14.50 6.01 1.13
N SER A 290 -13.77 4.91 0.96
CA SER A 290 -12.44 4.89 0.38
C SER A 290 -12.41 4.27 -1.02
N SER A 291 -11.34 4.58 -1.76
CA SER A 291 -10.91 3.89 -2.96
C SER A 291 -9.61 3.11 -2.71
N HIS A 292 -8.62 3.20 -3.58
CA HIS A 292 -7.38 2.40 -3.53
C HIS A 292 -6.38 2.83 -2.43
N MET A 293 -6.66 3.93 -1.71
CA MET A 293 -5.79 4.44 -0.64
C MET A 293 -6.55 4.66 0.68
N PRO A 294 -7.18 3.61 1.27
CA PRO A 294 -7.97 3.77 2.49
C PRO A 294 -7.16 4.26 3.68
N MET A 295 -5.85 4.00 3.73
CA MET A 295 -4.95 4.54 4.75
C MET A 295 -4.82 6.08 4.71
N LEU A 296 -5.16 6.70 3.58
CA LEU A 296 -5.22 8.16 3.42
C LEU A 296 -6.65 8.71 3.52
N GLU A 297 -7.63 7.98 2.99
CA GLU A 297 -9.02 8.44 2.84
C GLU A 297 -9.83 8.26 4.13
N GLU A 298 -9.60 7.17 4.88
CA GLU A 298 -10.21 6.87 6.18
C GLU A 298 -9.15 6.43 7.21
N PRO A 299 -8.11 7.25 7.50
CA PRO A 299 -6.92 6.81 8.24
C PRO A 299 -7.22 6.26 9.62
N GLU A 300 -8.14 6.85 10.38
CA GLU A 300 -8.47 6.40 11.74
C GLU A 300 -9.09 5.00 11.72
N LYS A 301 -10.09 4.80 10.85
CA LYS A 301 -10.77 3.52 10.71
C LYS A 301 -9.85 2.43 10.15
N TYR A 302 -9.01 2.80 9.17
CA TYR A 302 -8.02 1.88 8.63
C TYR A 302 -7.04 1.37 9.70
N LEU A 303 -6.53 2.30 10.52
CA LEU A 303 -5.64 1.95 11.63
C LEU A 303 -6.33 1.09 12.68
N GLU A 304 -7.60 1.36 13.00
CA GLU A 304 -8.40 0.55 13.91
C GLU A 304 -8.50 -0.89 13.41
N VAL A 305 -8.89 -1.09 12.15
CA VAL A 305 -9.01 -2.40 11.51
C VAL A 305 -7.68 -3.16 11.51
N VAL A 306 -6.59 -2.51 11.12
CA VAL A 306 -5.25 -3.12 11.13
C VAL A 306 -4.84 -3.48 12.54
N ARG A 307 -5.01 -2.58 13.52
CA ARG A 307 -4.68 -2.79 14.95
C ARG A 307 -5.41 -3.99 15.53
N GLU A 308 -6.72 -4.07 15.33
CA GLU A 308 -7.54 -5.17 15.85
C GLU A 308 -7.11 -6.51 15.28
N PHE A 309 -6.89 -6.57 13.96
CA PHE A 309 -6.49 -7.80 13.32
C PHE A 309 -5.11 -8.29 13.81
N ILE A 310 -4.07 -7.44 13.75
CA ILE A 310 -2.73 -7.86 14.17
C ILE A 310 -2.67 -8.16 15.67
N GLY A 311 -3.43 -7.42 16.51
CA GLY A 311 -3.53 -7.65 17.94
C GLY A 311 -4.09 -9.04 18.31
N LYS A 312 -5.04 -9.55 17.54
CA LYS A 312 -5.56 -10.94 17.70
C LYS A 312 -4.46 -11.98 17.47
N HIS A 313 -3.44 -11.66 16.67
CA HIS A 313 -2.43 -12.62 16.20
C HIS A 313 -1.01 -12.34 16.74
N ASP A 314 -0.87 -11.40 17.69
CA ASP A 314 0.40 -11.12 18.36
C ASP A 314 0.93 -12.29 19.18
N ARG A 315 0.03 -13.02 19.84
CA ARG A 315 0.42 -14.13 20.70
C ARG A 315 0.83 -15.32 19.85
N ALA A 316 2.08 -15.75 19.96
CA ALA A 316 2.41 -17.11 19.61
C ALA A 316 1.41 -18.02 20.36
N HIS A 317 0.93 -19.08 19.70
CA HIS A 317 0.24 -20.16 20.41
C HIS A 317 1.16 -20.74 21.51
N SER A 318 1.25 -20.00 22.63
CA SER A 318 1.82 -20.50 23.88
C SER A 318 0.70 -21.28 24.57
N GLY A 319 0.43 -22.49 24.08
CA GLY A 319 -0.61 -23.28 24.71
C GLY A 319 -1.03 -24.51 23.91
N ARG A 320 -0.10 -25.40 23.63
CA ARG A 320 -0.32 -26.86 23.69
C ARG A 320 1.01 -27.50 24.11
N ARG A 321 1.19 -27.63 25.41
CA ARG A 321 2.01 -28.70 25.97
C ARG A 321 1.16 -29.94 26.16
#